data_9d02c02f70677edae28aeee2076bfe5f
#
_entry.id   9d02c02f70677edae28aeee2076bfe5f
#
_cell.length_a   1.000
_cell.length_b   1.000
_cell.length_c   1.000
_cell.angle_alpha   90.00
_cell.angle_beta   90.00
_cell.angle_gamma   90.00
#
_symmetry.space_group_name_H-M   'P 1'
#
loop_
_entity.id
_entity.type
_entity.pdbx_description
1 polymer ?
#
loop_
_entity_poly.entity_id
_entity_poly.type
_entity_poly.pdbx_seq_one_letter_code
_entity_poly.pdbx_strand_id
1 'polypeptide(L)'
;DGLRLAPEQSWGHTAFLSDTDDRLAVEVVGRDSTDARLWAKLWRSVWYKDAGPTVSLRRGQQVEHQALVLLLAQRSGAVVPDLLAVGIAGARDDALLVVRNPPGRALADLAPDEIDDAVLDDAWANLDRLHAAGIAHGDLTGRRVVVGGDGGTGLVRMDRAETSAPADHLALDGAQLLVVTADLVGVDRALGAARRVRGDDGLSVLLSYLEPAALSGRSRSAIEGLKPLLEALRE
;
A
#
# COMPACT_ATOMS: atom_id res chain seq x y z
N ASP A 1 -1.89 15.44 -25.69
CA ASP A 1 -2.04 14.19 -24.97
C ASP A 1 -0.89 14.04 -24.00
N GLY A 2 -0.93 14.78 -22.87
CA GLY A 2 0.15 14.89 -21.94
C GLY A 2 0.09 13.82 -20.85
N LEU A 3 1.25 13.19 -20.58
CA LEU A 3 1.51 12.44 -19.37
C LEU A 3 2.56 13.20 -18.57
N ARG A 4 2.31 13.41 -17.28
CA ARG A 4 3.29 13.98 -16.35
C ARG A 4 3.78 12.93 -15.37
N LEU A 5 5.01 13.05 -14.92
CA LEU A 5 5.53 12.16 -13.88
C LEU A 5 4.69 12.30 -12.61
N ALA A 6 4.30 11.17 -12.03
CA ALA A 6 3.67 11.18 -10.72
C ALA A 6 4.65 11.74 -9.67
N PRO A 7 4.19 12.52 -8.68
CA PRO A 7 5.06 13.13 -7.66
C PRO A 7 5.78 12.07 -6.81
N GLU A 8 5.18 10.91 -6.63
CA GLU A 8 5.81 9.77 -5.95
C GLU A 8 6.15 8.69 -6.95
N GLN A 9 7.39 8.25 -6.92
CA GLN A 9 7.90 7.15 -7.73
C GLN A 9 8.22 5.96 -6.83
N SER A 10 7.84 4.75 -7.26
CA SER A 10 8.28 3.52 -6.60
C SER A 10 9.58 3.02 -7.24
N TRP A 11 10.45 2.47 -6.41
CA TRP A 11 11.71 1.92 -6.92
C TRP A 11 11.43 0.81 -7.94
N GLY A 12 11.87 1.04 -9.16
CA GLY A 12 11.70 0.10 -10.25
C GLY A 12 10.42 0.25 -11.06
N HIS A 13 9.56 1.21 -10.74
CA HIS A 13 8.40 1.59 -11.53
C HIS A 13 8.42 3.08 -11.77
N THR A 14 8.25 3.49 -13.01
CA THR A 14 8.00 4.88 -13.34
C THR A 14 6.51 5.06 -13.53
N ALA A 15 5.88 5.88 -12.68
CA ALA A 15 4.46 6.17 -12.76
C ALA A 15 4.25 7.54 -13.42
N PHE A 16 3.30 7.59 -14.34
CA PHE A 16 2.83 8.81 -14.98
C PHE A 16 1.35 8.99 -14.69
N LEU A 17 0.92 10.24 -14.52
CA LEU A 17 -0.48 10.63 -14.43
C LEU A 17 -0.89 11.33 -15.72
N SER A 18 -2.14 11.17 -16.14
CA SER A 18 -2.68 11.91 -17.26
C SER A 18 -2.93 13.37 -16.90
N ASP A 19 -2.63 14.29 -17.82
CA ASP A 19 -2.94 15.73 -17.65
C ASP A 19 -4.44 16.02 -17.77
N THR A 20 -5.21 15.10 -18.32
CA THR A 20 -6.67 15.26 -18.55
C THR A 20 -7.52 14.54 -17.52
N ASP A 21 -6.99 13.50 -16.87
CA ASP A 21 -7.64 12.72 -15.79
C ASP A 21 -6.56 12.32 -14.79
N ASP A 22 -6.46 13.04 -13.69
CA ASP A 22 -5.46 12.82 -12.63
C ASP A 22 -5.60 11.48 -11.91
N ARG A 23 -6.71 10.78 -12.12
CA ARG A 23 -6.95 9.41 -11.65
C ARG A 23 -6.34 8.36 -12.57
N LEU A 24 -6.09 8.70 -13.84
CA LEU A 24 -5.49 7.78 -14.79
C LEU A 24 -3.97 7.72 -14.57
N ALA A 25 -3.48 6.58 -14.18
CA ALA A 25 -2.06 6.31 -13.97
C ALA A 25 -1.55 5.27 -14.97
N VAL A 26 -0.36 5.51 -15.50
CA VAL A 26 0.39 4.58 -16.34
C VAL A 26 1.65 4.20 -15.58
N GLU A 27 1.77 2.95 -15.21
CA GLU A 27 2.97 2.42 -14.55
C GLU A 27 3.83 1.69 -15.58
N VAL A 28 5.10 2.06 -15.64
CA VAL A 28 6.08 1.50 -16.58
C VAL A 28 7.15 0.74 -15.80
N VAL A 29 7.33 -0.54 -16.12
CA VAL A 29 8.39 -1.38 -15.57
C VAL A 29 9.49 -1.52 -16.60
N GLY A 30 10.54 -0.69 -16.48
CA GLY A 30 11.67 -0.65 -17.42
C GLY A 30 12.85 -1.55 -17.05
N ARG A 31 13.86 -1.62 -17.94
CA ARG A 31 15.06 -2.45 -17.80
C ARG A 31 15.90 -2.09 -16.55
N ASP A 32 16.08 -0.81 -16.32
CA ASP A 32 16.93 -0.31 -15.23
C ASP A 32 16.32 -0.59 -13.85
N SER A 33 14.98 -0.71 -13.81
CA SER A 33 14.25 -1.00 -12.57
C SER A 33 14.41 -2.45 -12.11
N THR A 34 14.56 -3.40 -13.03
CA THR A 34 14.73 -4.82 -12.71
C THR A 34 16.11 -5.10 -12.14
N ASP A 35 17.15 -4.49 -12.72
CA ASP A 35 18.53 -4.65 -12.27
C ASP A 35 18.75 -4.04 -10.89
N ALA A 36 18.18 -2.87 -10.64
CA ALA A 36 18.24 -2.23 -9.33
C ALA A 36 17.51 -3.03 -8.23
N ARG A 37 16.40 -3.72 -8.56
CA ARG A 37 15.70 -4.63 -7.62
C ARG A 37 16.51 -5.88 -7.32
N LEU A 38 17.24 -6.43 -8.28
CA LEU A 38 18.12 -7.58 -8.08
C LEU A 38 19.23 -7.25 -7.07
N TRP A 39 19.86 -6.09 -7.19
CA TRP A 39 20.89 -5.65 -6.23
C TRP A 39 20.34 -5.43 -4.83
N ALA A 40 19.16 -4.84 -4.68
CA ALA A 40 18.53 -4.65 -3.38
C ALA A 40 18.06 -5.97 -2.74
N LYS A 41 17.67 -6.98 -3.56
CA LYS A 41 17.35 -8.34 -3.08
C LYS A 41 18.58 -9.11 -2.66
N LEU A 42 19.67 -9.05 -3.44
CA LEU A 42 20.97 -9.63 -3.09
C LEU A 42 21.51 -9.04 -1.78
N TRP A 43 21.43 -7.72 -1.62
CA TRP A 43 21.88 -7.04 -0.40
C TRP A 43 21.06 -7.46 0.83
N ARG A 44 19.73 -7.55 0.71
CA ARG A 44 18.86 -8.05 1.79
C ARG A 44 19.05 -9.53 2.09
N SER A 45 19.24 -10.37 1.09
CA SER A 45 19.49 -11.80 1.24
C SER A 45 20.81 -12.11 1.98
N VAL A 46 21.80 -11.21 1.89
CA VAL A 46 23.08 -11.34 2.62
C VAL A 46 22.94 -10.97 4.10
N TRP A 47 22.03 -10.04 4.43
CA TRP A 47 21.87 -9.51 5.79
C TRP A 47 20.69 -10.09 6.58
N TYR A 48 19.67 -10.65 5.89
CA TYR A 48 18.50 -11.26 6.53
C TYR A 48 18.32 -12.68 6.00
N LYS A 49 18.57 -13.67 6.86
CA LYS A 49 18.55 -15.10 6.55
C LYS A 49 17.17 -15.69 6.19
N ASP A 50 16.07 -14.92 6.22
CA ASP A 50 14.71 -15.39 6.05
C ASP A 50 13.97 -14.84 4.81
N ALA A 51 14.70 -14.31 3.83
CA ALA A 51 14.06 -14.01 2.54
C ALA A 51 13.93 -15.32 1.74
N GLY A 52 12.76 -15.93 1.79
CA GLY A 52 12.40 -17.06 0.91
C GLY A 52 12.68 -16.75 -0.57
N PRO A 53 12.78 -17.76 -1.45
CA PRO A 53 13.18 -17.59 -2.84
C PRO A 53 12.13 -16.77 -3.60
N THR A 54 12.28 -15.45 -3.63
CA THR A 54 11.49 -14.59 -4.48
C THR A 54 11.95 -14.79 -5.91
N VAL A 55 11.19 -15.57 -6.67
CA VAL A 55 11.40 -15.79 -8.10
C VAL A 55 11.44 -14.42 -8.78
N SER A 56 12.54 -14.12 -9.48
CA SER A 56 12.66 -12.93 -10.31
C SER A 56 11.72 -13.08 -11.49
N LEU A 57 10.51 -12.56 -11.34
CA LEU A 57 9.53 -12.51 -12.42
C LEU A 57 10.08 -11.63 -13.56
N ARG A 58 9.94 -12.08 -14.80
CA ARG A 58 10.20 -11.23 -15.98
C ARG A 58 9.24 -10.04 -15.91
N ARG A 59 9.59 -8.91 -16.55
CA ARG A 59 8.82 -7.64 -16.49
C ARG A 59 7.35 -7.82 -16.86
N GLY A 60 7.07 -8.55 -17.95
CA GLY A 60 5.69 -8.89 -18.32
C GLY A 60 4.97 -9.63 -17.19
N GLN A 61 5.61 -10.60 -16.57
CA GLN A 61 5.04 -11.35 -15.45
C GLN A 61 4.80 -10.47 -14.20
N GLN A 62 5.58 -9.40 -14.00
CA GLN A 62 5.34 -8.46 -12.89
C GLN A 62 4.05 -7.68 -13.10
N VAL A 63 3.82 -7.11 -14.28
CA VAL A 63 2.58 -6.37 -14.56
C VAL A 63 1.38 -7.30 -14.67
N GLU A 64 1.55 -8.52 -15.19
CA GLU A 64 0.51 -9.57 -15.19
C GLU A 64 0.13 -9.97 -13.75
N HIS A 65 1.13 -10.15 -12.87
CA HIS A 65 0.88 -10.43 -11.45
C HIS A 65 0.15 -9.25 -10.79
N GLN A 66 0.60 -8.02 -11.02
CA GLN A 66 -0.05 -6.83 -10.46
C GLN A 66 -1.48 -6.67 -10.99
N ALA A 67 -1.71 -6.95 -12.27
CA ALA A 67 -3.06 -6.99 -12.86
C ALA A 67 -3.94 -8.05 -12.17
N LEU A 68 -3.41 -9.26 -11.95
CA LEU A 68 -4.12 -10.32 -11.22
C LEU A 68 -4.48 -9.88 -9.79
N VAL A 69 -3.53 -9.27 -9.06
CA VAL A 69 -3.78 -8.74 -7.70
C VAL A 69 -4.95 -7.76 -7.71
N LEU A 70 -4.93 -6.78 -8.64
CA LEU A 70 -6.02 -5.79 -8.75
C LEU A 70 -7.37 -6.45 -9.02
N LEU A 71 -7.43 -7.39 -9.95
CA LEU A 71 -8.68 -8.10 -10.28
C LEU A 71 -9.21 -8.92 -9.09
N LEU A 72 -8.33 -9.60 -8.34
CA LEU A 72 -8.73 -10.36 -7.16
C LEU A 72 -9.20 -9.43 -6.03
N ALA A 73 -8.51 -8.30 -5.81
CA ALA A 73 -8.89 -7.29 -4.84
C ALA A 73 -10.26 -6.68 -5.17
N GLN A 74 -10.51 -6.33 -6.44
CA GLN A 74 -11.83 -5.83 -6.87
C GLN A 74 -12.93 -6.87 -6.64
N ARG A 75 -12.65 -8.15 -6.90
CA ARG A 75 -13.63 -9.24 -6.67
C ARG A 75 -13.98 -9.44 -5.19
N SER A 76 -13.08 -9.12 -4.28
CA SER A 76 -13.37 -9.16 -2.83
C SER A 76 -14.20 -7.95 -2.37
N GLY A 77 -14.47 -7.00 -3.25
CA GLY A 77 -15.15 -5.75 -2.93
C GLY A 77 -14.24 -4.69 -2.31
N ALA A 78 -12.93 -4.91 -2.30
CA ALA A 78 -11.98 -3.86 -1.90
C ALA A 78 -11.96 -2.74 -2.94
N VAL A 79 -11.97 -1.49 -2.48
CA VAL A 79 -11.83 -0.32 -3.33
C VAL A 79 -10.36 -0.09 -3.61
N VAL A 80 -9.95 -0.46 -4.81
CA VAL A 80 -8.57 -0.40 -5.33
C VAL A 80 -8.59 0.18 -6.75
N PRO A 81 -7.45 0.50 -7.38
CA PRO A 81 -7.44 0.99 -8.75
C PRO A 81 -8.11 0.03 -9.74
N ASP A 82 -8.91 0.59 -10.63
CA ASP A 82 -9.49 -0.14 -11.75
C ASP A 82 -8.41 -0.46 -12.79
N LEU A 83 -8.26 -1.73 -13.12
CA LEU A 83 -7.39 -2.16 -14.20
C LEU A 83 -8.01 -1.81 -15.56
N LEU A 84 -7.34 -0.97 -16.35
CA LEU A 84 -7.80 -0.57 -17.68
C LEU A 84 -7.06 -1.31 -18.79
N ALA A 85 -5.75 -1.45 -18.66
CA ALA A 85 -4.94 -2.17 -19.64
C ALA A 85 -3.65 -2.70 -19.02
N VAL A 86 -3.15 -3.79 -19.60
CA VAL A 86 -1.84 -4.35 -19.34
C VAL A 86 -1.21 -4.72 -20.68
N GLY A 87 0.08 -4.50 -20.84
CA GLY A 87 0.74 -4.81 -22.10
C GLY A 87 2.22 -4.52 -22.10
N ILE A 88 2.80 -4.64 -23.28
CA ILE A 88 4.20 -4.34 -23.55
C ILE A 88 4.23 -3.26 -24.63
N ALA A 89 5.05 -2.24 -24.46
CA ALA A 89 5.18 -1.16 -25.42
C ALA A 89 6.61 -0.60 -25.49
N GLY A 90 6.85 0.17 -26.57
CA GLY A 90 8.13 0.83 -26.81
C GLY A 90 9.19 -0.09 -27.43
N ALA A 91 10.29 0.53 -27.88
CA ALA A 91 11.39 -0.17 -28.56
C ALA A 91 12.22 -1.09 -27.61
N ARG A 92 11.96 -1.01 -26.30
CA ARG A 92 12.67 -1.76 -25.24
C ARG A 92 11.82 -2.85 -24.62
N ASP A 93 10.61 -3.10 -25.14
CA ASP A 93 9.64 -4.03 -24.56
C ASP A 93 9.37 -3.73 -23.07
N ASP A 94 9.13 -2.46 -22.75
CA ASP A 94 8.77 -2.06 -21.41
C ASP A 94 7.35 -2.55 -21.08
N ALA A 95 7.18 -3.13 -19.89
CA ALA A 95 5.87 -3.61 -19.45
C ALA A 95 5.06 -2.45 -18.87
N LEU A 96 3.80 -2.35 -19.27
CA LEU A 96 2.89 -1.28 -18.93
C LEU A 96 1.69 -1.79 -18.17
N LEU A 97 1.30 -1.08 -17.14
CA LEU A 97 0.04 -1.22 -16.43
C LEU A 97 -0.69 0.12 -16.45
N VAL A 98 -1.91 0.12 -16.95
CA VAL A 98 -2.77 1.31 -16.97
C VAL A 98 -3.92 1.09 -16.01
N VAL A 99 -4.03 1.98 -15.03
CA VAL A 99 -5.05 1.90 -13.98
C VAL A 99 -5.77 3.24 -13.82
N ARG A 100 -7.00 3.18 -13.32
CA ARG A 100 -7.73 4.35 -12.83
C ARG A 100 -7.85 4.26 -11.31
N ASN A 101 -7.24 5.20 -10.61
CA ASN A 101 -7.31 5.29 -9.16
C ASN A 101 -8.72 5.62 -8.66
N PRO A 102 -9.14 5.17 -7.48
CA PRO A 102 -10.32 5.67 -6.79
C PRO A 102 -10.26 7.20 -6.67
N PRO A 103 -11.42 7.90 -6.72
CA PRO A 103 -11.44 9.34 -6.53
C PRO A 103 -11.12 9.70 -5.08
N GLY A 104 -10.48 10.83 -4.86
CA GLY A 104 -10.26 11.32 -3.52
C GLY A 104 -8.92 12.00 -3.30
N ARG A 105 -8.70 12.43 -2.06
CA ARG A 105 -7.42 12.99 -1.57
C ARG A 105 -6.72 11.94 -0.72
N ALA A 106 -5.40 11.95 -0.73
CA ALA A 106 -4.65 11.05 0.17
C ALA A 106 -4.98 11.37 1.63
N LEU A 107 -5.15 10.34 2.45
CA LEU A 107 -5.44 10.49 3.88
C LEU A 107 -4.40 11.37 4.59
N ALA A 108 -3.13 11.30 4.17
CA ALA A 108 -2.05 12.15 4.69
C ALA A 108 -2.16 13.64 4.30
N ASP A 109 -2.99 13.97 3.31
CA ASP A 109 -3.17 15.35 2.84
C ASP A 109 -4.46 15.98 3.43
N LEU A 110 -5.16 15.26 4.32
CA LEU A 110 -6.34 15.74 5.04
C LEU A 110 -5.92 16.33 6.39
N ALA A 111 -6.64 17.35 6.83
CA ALA A 111 -6.53 17.84 8.19
C ALA A 111 -7.20 16.85 9.19
N PRO A 112 -6.76 16.78 10.45
CA PRO A 112 -7.31 15.82 11.43
C PRO A 112 -8.83 15.93 11.64
N ASP A 113 -9.39 17.14 11.46
CA ASP A 113 -10.83 17.44 11.57
C ASP A 113 -11.63 17.06 10.30
N GLU A 114 -10.95 16.83 9.17
CA GLU A 114 -11.56 16.28 7.96
C GLU A 114 -11.67 14.73 8.02
N ILE A 115 -10.98 14.07 8.97
CA ILE A 115 -10.98 12.63 9.14
C ILE A 115 -11.92 12.27 10.28
N ASP A 116 -13.16 11.93 9.98
CA ASP A 116 -14.12 11.45 10.97
C ASP A 116 -13.97 9.95 11.27
N ASP A 117 -14.75 9.44 12.21
CA ASP A 117 -14.67 8.04 12.61
C ASP A 117 -15.22 7.09 11.53
N ALA A 118 -16.14 7.57 10.68
CA ALA A 118 -16.66 6.78 9.56
C ALA A 118 -15.59 6.55 8.50
N VAL A 119 -14.75 7.54 8.20
CA VAL A 119 -13.58 7.41 7.31
C VAL A 119 -12.59 6.37 7.86
N LEU A 120 -12.31 6.41 9.17
CA LEU A 120 -11.42 5.44 9.81
C LEU A 120 -11.98 4.02 9.74
N ASP A 121 -13.26 3.86 10.06
CA ASP A 121 -13.94 2.57 10.02
C ASP A 121 -13.99 2.00 8.61
N ASP A 122 -14.26 2.83 7.59
CA ASP A 122 -14.27 2.39 6.20
C ASP A 122 -12.85 2.02 5.69
N ALA A 123 -11.81 2.74 6.13
CA ALA A 123 -10.43 2.38 5.80
C ALA A 123 -10.06 0.99 6.34
N TRP A 124 -10.45 0.66 7.57
CA TRP A 124 -10.31 -0.66 8.14
C TRP A 124 -11.13 -1.71 7.40
N ALA A 125 -12.40 -1.41 7.13
CA ALA A 125 -13.28 -2.32 6.40
C ALA A 125 -12.77 -2.60 4.98
N ASN A 126 -12.21 -1.60 4.31
CA ASN A 126 -11.63 -1.76 2.98
C ASN A 126 -10.36 -2.64 3.01
N LEU A 127 -9.50 -2.45 4.02
CA LEU A 127 -8.35 -3.33 4.24
C LEU A 127 -8.78 -4.77 4.54
N ASP A 128 -9.85 -4.97 5.32
CA ASP A 128 -10.36 -6.31 5.63
C ASP A 128 -10.94 -7.01 4.40
N ARG A 129 -11.59 -6.28 3.47
CA ARG A 129 -12.01 -6.84 2.17
C ARG A 129 -10.81 -7.32 1.35
N LEU A 130 -9.71 -6.57 1.35
CA LEU A 130 -8.46 -6.97 0.69
C LEU A 130 -7.87 -8.23 1.33
N HIS A 131 -7.78 -8.25 2.66
CA HIS A 131 -7.26 -9.38 3.43
C HIS A 131 -8.12 -10.64 3.31
N ALA A 132 -9.44 -10.50 3.17
CA ALA A 132 -10.35 -11.63 2.94
C ALA A 132 -10.06 -12.37 1.62
N ALA A 133 -9.47 -11.69 0.64
CA ALA A 133 -8.96 -12.31 -0.59
C ALA A 133 -7.55 -12.93 -0.44
N GLY A 134 -6.97 -12.92 0.76
CA GLY A 134 -5.59 -13.35 1.00
C GLY A 134 -4.55 -12.43 0.38
N ILE A 135 -4.87 -11.15 0.23
CA ILE A 135 -3.99 -10.15 -0.39
C ILE A 135 -3.47 -9.20 0.69
N ALA A 136 -2.15 -9.10 0.82
CA ALA A 136 -1.51 -8.02 1.55
C ALA A 136 -1.17 -6.86 0.61
N HIS A 137 -1.32 -5.63 1.11
CA HIS A 137 -0.92 -4.42 0.40
C HIS A 137 0.61 -4.26 0.36
N GLY A 138 1.27 -4.60 1.46
CA GLY A 138 2.73 -4.68 1.60
C GLY A 138 3.45 -3.36 1.84
N ASP A 139 2.75 -2.21 1.81
CA ASP A 139 3.36 -0.90 2.11
C ASP A 139 2.28 0.18 2.32
N LEU A 140 1.50 0.07 3.41
CA LEU A 140 0.47 1.04 3.74
C LEU A 140 1.07 2.30 4.37
N THR A 141 0.81 3.42 3.72
CA THR A 141 1.15 4.77 4.21
C THR A 141 -0.08 5.67 4.07
N GLY A 142 -0.09 6.82 4.72
CA GLY A 142 -1.19 7.78 4.60
C GLY A 142 -1.41 8.31 3.17
N ARG A 143 -0.41 8.19 2.29
CA ARG A 143 -0.53 8.54 0.86
C ARG A 143 -1.09 7.41 0.00
N ARG A 144 -1.19 6.20 0.54
CA ARG A 144 -1.71 5.03 -0.15
C ARG A 144 -3.14 4.68 0.23
N VAL A 145 -3.72 5.45 1.15
CA VAL A 145 -5.14 5.47 1.45
C VAL A 145 -5.70 6.78 0.89
N VAL A 146 -6.72 6.70 0.05
CA VAL A 146 -7.42 7.87 -0.49
C VAL A 146 -8.82 7.94 0.10
N VAL A 147 -9.34 9.15 0.31
CA VAL A 147 -10.66 9.41 0.86
C VAL A 147 -11.47 10.18 -0.18
N GLY A 148 -12.56 9.59 -0.62
CA GLY A 148 -13.50 10.20 -1.56
C GLY A 148 -14.36 11.28 -0.91
N GLY A 149 -15.01 12.09 -1.74
CA GLY A 149 -15.90 13.16 -1.25
C GLY A 149 -17.16 12.65 -0.52
N ASP A 150 -17.47 11.37 -0.63
CA ASP A 150 -18.54 10.67 0.09
C ASP A 150 -18.08 10.00 1.40
N GLY A 151 -16.79 10.17 1.76
CA GLY A 151 -16.16 9.56 2.93
C GLY A 151 -15.70 8.12 2.71
N GLY A 152 -15.99 7.52 1.56
CA GLY A 152 -15.48 6.19 1.21
C GLY A 152 -13.98 6.19 0.97
N THR A 153 -13.31 5.10 1.30
CA THR A 153 -11.86 4.99 1.20
C THR A 153 -11.43 4.03 0.10
N GLY A 154 -10.24 4.27 -0.46
CA GLY A 154 -9.60 3.41 -1.44
C GLY A 154 -8.14 3.17 -1.11
N LEU A 155 -7.62 2.00 -1.48
CA LEU A 155 -6.20 1.66 -1.37
C LEU A 155 -5.56 1.82 -2.75
N VAL A 156 -4.45 2.55 -2.83
CA VAL A 156 -3.77 2.82 -4.11
C VAL A 156 -2.31 2.36 -4.05
N ARG A 157 -1.67 2.27 -5.22
CA ARG A 157 -0.26 1.85 -5.32
C ARG A 157 -0.02 0.42 -4.85
N MET A 158 -0.70 -0.53 -5.50
CA MET A 158 -0.62 -1.97 -5.23
C MET A 158 0.66 -2.64 -5.78
N ASP A 159 1.72 -1.87 -6.01
CA ASP A 159 3.00 -2.33 -6.60
C ASP A 159 3.78 -3.30 -5.71
N ARG A 160 3.46 -3.36 -4.41
CA ARG A 160 4.03 -4.31 -3.45
C ARG A 160 3.03 -5.34 -2.94
N ALA A 161 1.82 -5.32 -3.48
CA ALA A 161 0.80 -6.24 -3.03
C ALA A 161 1.14 -7.69 -3.39
N GLU A 162 0.75 -8.60 -2.51
CA GLU A 162 1.06 -10.02 -2.57
C GLU A 162 -0.22 -10.84 -2.44
N THR A 163 -0.42 -11.80 -3.33
CA THR A 163 -1.51 -12.80 -3.23
C THR A 163 -1.08 -14.00 -2.40
N SER A 164 -2.02 -14.67 -1.77
CA SER A 164 -1.74 -15.77 -0.83
C SER A 164 -0.78 -15.34 0.28
N ALA A 165 -0.97 -14.11 0.73
CA ALA A 165 -0.11 -13.49 1.73
C ALA A 165 -0.16 -14.28 3.05
N PRO A 166 0.99 -14.52 3.69
CA PRO A 166 1.02 -15.12 5.01
C PRO A 166 0.35 -14.22 6.06
N ALA A 167 -0.10 -14.81 7.15
CA ALA A 167 -0.86 -14.08 8.18
C ALA A 167 -0.07 -12.92 8.82
N ASP A 168 1.25 -13.04 8.90
CA ASP A 168 2.14 -11.97 9.39
C ASP A 168 2.20 -10.76 8.46
N HIS A 169 2.14 -10.96 7.12
CA HIS A 169 2.07 -9.85 6.16
C HIS A 169 0.72 -9.12 6.24
N LEU A 170 -0.39 -9.84 6.43
CA LEU A 170 -1.71 -9.24 6.65
C LEU A 170 -1.75 -8.46 7.97
N ALA A 171 -1.16 -9.00 9.04
CA ALA A 171 -1.06 -8.33 10.31
C ALA A 171 -0.19 -7.06 10.23
N LEU A 172 0.90 -7.12 9.47
CA LEU A 172 1.78 -5.97 9.24
C LEU A 172 1.06 -4.81 8.52
N ASP A 173 0.24 -5.09 7.52
CA ASP A 173 -0.60 -4.07 6.87
C ASP A 173 -1.53 -3.39 7.88
N GLY A 174 -2.16 -4.19 8.75
CA GLY A 174 -3.00 -3.65 9.81
C GLY A 174 -2.23 -2.79 10.81
N ALA A 175 -1.02 -3.22 11.22
CA ALA A 175 -0.14 -2.43 12.07
C ALA A 175 0.28 -1.11 11.40
N GLN A 176 0.56 -1.13 10.10
CA GLN A 176 0.87 0.07 9.32
C GLN A 176 -0.31 1.04 9.28
N LEU A 177 -1.54 0.54 9.02
CA LEU A 177 -2.75 1.38 9.02
C LEU A 177 -3.00 1.99 10.41
N LEU A 178 -2.81 1.22 11.48
CA LEU A 178 -2.96 1.70 12.85
C LEU A 178 -1.99 2.86 13.14
N VAL A 179 -0.71 2.70 12.79
CA VAL A 179 0.30 3.76 12.99
C VAL A 179 -0.01 5.00 12.16
N VAL A 180 -0.41 4.83 10.90
CA VAL A 180 -0.77 5.94 10.02
C VAL A 180 -1.95 6.74 10.59
N THR A 181 -3.00 6.05 11.01
CA THR A 181 -4.18 6.70 11.57
C THR A 181 -3.89 7.34 12.94
N ALA A 182 -3.09 6.69 13.80
CA ALA A 182 -2.69 7.25 15.08
C ALA A 182 -1.83 8.53 14.95
N ASP A 183 -0.96 8.58 13.95
CA ASP A 183 -0.16 9.78 13.63
C ASP A 183 -1.04 10.98 13.19
N LEU A 184 -2.15 10.69 12.50
CA LEU A 184 -3.04 11.72 11.94
C LEU A 184 -4.12 12.19 12.92
N VAL A 185 -4.77 11.28 13.65
CA VAL A 185 -5.95 11.61 14.47
C VAL A 185 -5.77 11.30 15.96
N GLY A 186 -4.60 10.85 16.37
CA GLY A 186 -4.28 10.46 17.75
C GLY A 186 -4.59 8.99 18.06
N VAL A 187 -3.92 8.49 19.10
CA VAL A 187 -3.90 7.07 19.48
C VAL A 187 -5.30 6.55 19.82
N ASP A 188 -6.05 7.26 20.66
CA ASP A 188 -7.35 6.79 21.15
C ASP A 188 -8.37 6.58 20.03
N ARG A 189 -8.42 7.51 19.07
CA ARG A 189 -9.33 7.40 17.92
C ARG A 189 -8.92 6.27 16.97
N ALA A 190 -7.62 6.12 16.73
CA ALA A 190 -7.09 5.06 15.87
C ALA A 190 -7.35 3.68 16.48
N LEU A 191 -7.08 3.49 17.77
CA LEU A 191 -7.39 2.25 18.50
C LEU A 191 -8.90 1.97 18.52
N GLY A 192 -9.71 3.02 18.74
CA GLY A 192 -11.17 2.90 18.73
C GLY A 192 -11.69 2.39 17.39
N ALA A 193 -11.20 2.90 16.26
CA ALA A 193 -11.56 2.44 14.92
C ALA A 193 -11.12 1.00 14.67
N ALA A 194 -9.87 0.66 14.96
CA ALA A 194 -9.36 -0.70 14.81
C ALA A 194 -10.18 -1.71 15.63
N ARG A 195 -10.52 -1.35 16.88
CA ARG A 195 -11.34 -2.18 17.77
C ARG A 195 -12.77 -2.36 17.27
N ARG A 196 -13.41 -1.31 16.74
CA ARG A 196 -14.76 -1.40 16.19
C ARG A 196 -14.87 -2.39 15.03
N VAL A 197 -13.84 -2.43 14.17
CA VAL A 197 -13.86 -3.25 12.96
C VAL A 197 -13.29 -4.65 13.21
N ARG A 198 -12.18 -4.78 13.96
CA ARG A 198 -11.48 -6.06 14.16
C ARG A 198 -11.69 -6.72 15.51
N GLY A 199 -12.31 -6.02 16.45
CA GLY A 199 -12.44 -6.49 17.84
C GLY A 199 -11.13 -6.47 18.63
N ASP A 200 -11.19 -6.86 19.90
CA ASP A 200 -10.01 -6.84 20.79
C ASP A 200 -8.96 -7.89 20.40
N ASP A 201 -9.39 -9.08 19.96
CA ASP A 201 -8.46 -10.14 19.53
C ASP A 201 -7.66 -9.71 18.29
N GLY A 202 -8.34 -9.14 17.28
CA GLY A 202 -7.70 -8.61 16.10
C GLY A 202 -6.72 -7.49 16.41
N LEU A 203 -7.09 -6.57 17.31
CA LEU A 203 -6.22 -5.50 17.76
C LEU A 203 -4.96 -6.05 18.46
N SER A 204 -5.10 -7.03 19.35
CA SER A 204 -3.98 -7.67 20.06
C SER A 204 -2.94 -8.27 19.10
N VAL A 205 -3.40 -8.86 18.00
CA VAL A 205 -2.51 -9.36 16.95
C VAL A 205 -1.70 -8.22 16.33
N LEU A 206 -2.35 -7.09 15.99
CA LEU A 206 -1.68 -5.94 15.37
C LEU A 206 -0.61 -5.33 16.27
N LEU A 207 -0.88 -5.22 17.56
CA LEU A 207 0.04 -4.64 18.54
C LEU A 207 1.37 -5.41 18.62
N SER A 208 1.36 -6.73 18.35
CA SER A 208 2.58 -7.54 18.32
C SER A 208 3.52 -7.21 17.13
N TYR A 209 3.00 -6.54 16.09
CA TYR A 209 3.77 -6.12 14.91
C TYR A 209 4.19 -4.65 14.94
N LEU A 210 3.95 -3.92 16.05
CA LEU A 210 4.36 -2.53 16.22
C LEU A 210 5.85 -2.42 16.56
N GLU A 211 6.72 -2.96 15.74
CA GLU A 211 8.16 -2.76 15.85
C GLU A 211 8.67 -1.79 14.79
N PRO A 212 9.62 -0.88 15.12
CA PRO A 212 10.16 0.07 14.15
C PRO A 212 10.73 -0.59 12.88
N ALA A 213 11.26 -1.81 13.00
CA ALA A 213 11.81 -2.58 11.89
C ALA A 213 10.73 -3.13 10.94
N ALA A 214 9.52 -3.38 11.45
CA ALA A 214 8.39 -3.89 10.68
C ALA A 214 7.68 -2.78 9.88
N LEU A 215 7.83 -1.52 10.27
CA LEU A 215 7.23 -0.35 9.62
C LEU A 215 8.14 0.17 8.49
N SER A 216 8.39 -0.67 7.50
CA SER A 216 9.28 -0.37 6.37
C SER A 216 8.78 0.81 5.52
N GLY A 217 9.73 1.53 4.89
CA GLY A 217 9.45 2.65 3.97
C GLY A 217 9.61 4.04 4.59
N ARG A 218 9.85 4.16 5.89
CA ARG A 218 10.12 5.44 6.55
C ARG A 218 11.61 5.66 6.77
N SER A 219 12.07 6.91 6.67
CA SER A 219 13.44 7.27 7.03
C SER A 219 13.71 7.01 8.53
N ARG A 220 14.98 6.81 8.91
CA ARG A 220 15.36 6.59 10.32
C ARG A 220 14.85 7.71 11.26
N SER A 221 14.83 8.96 10.79
CA SER A 221 14.29 10.10 11.53
C SER A 221 12.77 10.01 11.74
N ALA A 222 12.03 9.52 10.75
CA ALA A 222 10.58 9.30 10.89
C ALA A 222 10.28 8.16 11.88
N ILE A 223 11.10 7.11 11.91
CA ILE A 223 10.98 6.01 12.87
C ILE A 223 11.27 6.48 14.31
N GLU A 224 12.27 7.35 14.49
CA GLU A 224 12.58 7.94 15.81
C GLU A 224 11.43 8.81 16.32
N GLY A 225 10.78 9.60 15.46
CA GLY A 225 9.59 10.40 15.79
C GLY A 225 8.36 9.56 16.15
N LEU A 226 8.31 8.29 15.69
CA LEU A 226 7.20 7.37 16.00
C LEU A 226 7.36 6.64 17.35
N LYS A 227 8.53 6.65 17.99
CA LYS A 227 8.74 5.91 19.26
C LYS A 227 7.71 6.25 20.33
N PRO A 228 7.43 7.52 20.65
CA PRO A 228 6.41 7.86 21.64
C PRO A 228 5.01 7.35 21.27
N LEU A 229 4.68 7.40 19.98
CA LEU A 229 3.42 6.90 19.45
C LEU A 229 3.32 5.37 19.59
N LEU A 230 4.40 4.64 19.26
CA LEU A 230 4.46 3.19 19.40
C LEU A 230 4.40 2.74 20.87
N GLU A 231 4.99 3.49 21.79
CA GLU A 231 4.89 3.26 23.21
C GLU A 231 3.44 3.46 23.70
N ALA A 232 2.80 4.57 23.32
CA ALA A 232 1.40 4.84 23.67
C ALA A 232 0.40 3.84 23.07
N LEU A 233 0.71 3.23 21.92
CA LEU A 233 -0.12 2.18 21.32
C LEU A 233 0.02 0.82 22.03
N ARG A 234 1.08 0.62 22.85
CA ARG A 234 1.32 -0.62 23.59
C ARG A 234 0.79 -0.59 25.01
N GLU A 235 0.47 0.59 25.57
CA GLU A 235 -0.17 0.78 26.87
C GLU A 235 -1.69 0.54 26.80
#